data_02cfc0b23ec630ddcf1ccbc2e55ae19c
#
_entry.id   02cfc0b23ec630ddcf1ccbc2e55ae19c
#
_cell.length_a   1.000
_cell.length_b   1.000
_cell.length_c   1.000
_cell.angle_alpha   90.00
_cell.angle_beta   90.00
_cell.angle_gamma   90.00
#
_symmetry.space_group_name_H-M   'P 1'
#
loop_
_entity.id
_entity.type
_entity.pdbx_description
1 polymer ?
#
loop_
_entity_poly.entity_id
_entity_poly.type
_entity_poly.pdbx_seq_one_letter_code
_entity_poly.pdbx_strand_id
1 'polypeptide(L)'
;DQRVIDGWIDEEISIGDYVLTGGELPAMVLVDALARHIPGVLGKHESAAEESFSKSLKRKREYPHYTRPEEFRSMKVPDVLLSGNHAKIEEWRKSQTK
;
A
#
# COMPACT_ATOMS: atom_id res chain seq x y z
N ASP A 1 9.80 -24.49 18.00
CA ASP A 1 9.60 -25.88 18.40
C ASP A 1 8.21 -26.32 17.95
N GLN A 2 8.14 -27.43 17.22
CA GLN A 2 6.88 -27.95 16.64
C GLN A 2 5.80 -28.17 17.71
N ARG A 3 6.16 -28.57 18.89
CA ARG A 3 5.20 -28.79 20.01
C ARG A 3 4.49 -27.50 20.45
N VAL A 4 5.15 -26.35 20.31
CA VAL A 4 4.53 -25.04 20.59
C VAL A 4 3.51 -24.71 19.49
N ILE A 5 3.89 -24.96 18.25
CA ILE A 5 3.02 -24.72 17.09
C ILE A 5 1.78 -25.62 17.22
N ASP A 6 1.97 -26.91 17.41
CA ASP A 6 0.87 -27.89 17.48
C ASP A 6 -0.09 -27.67 18.67
N GLY A 7 0.43 -27.14 19.78
CA GLY A 7 -0.34 -27.04 21.02
C GLY A 7 -0.90 -25.66 21.36
N TRP A 8 -0.32 -24.59 20.82
CA TRP A 8 -0.57 -23.23 21.30
C TRP A 8 -0.75 -22.17 20.22
N ILE A 9 -0.43 -22.46 18.97
CA ILE A 9 -0.46 -21.49 17.87
C ILE A 9 -1.68 -21.76 17.00
N ASP A 10 -2.47 -20.71 16.75
CA ASP A 10 -3.65 -20.81 15.88
C ASP A 10 -3.27 -20.73 14.40
N GLU A 11 -2.24 -19.95 14.05
CA GLU A 11 -1.85 -19.75 12.66
C GLU A 11 -0.37 -19.34 12.54
N GLU A 12 0.31 -19.89 11.54
CA GLU A 12 1.65 -19.47 11.13
C GLU A 12 1.55 -18.56 9.89
N ILE A 13 2.18 -17.39 9.94
CA ILE A 13 2.15 -16.40 8.85
C ILE A 13 3.56 -16.15 8.35
N SER A 14 3.78 -16.34 7.03
CA SER A 14 5.00 -15.95 6.35
C SER A 14 4.80 -14.59 5.65
N ILE A 15 5.80 -13.70 5.77
CA ILE A 15 5.82 -12.43 5.06
C ILE A 15 6.65 -12.47 3.77
N GLY A 16 7.28 -13.61 3.45
CA GLY A 16 8.07 -13.80 2.23
C GLY A 16 9.04 -14.97 2.31
N ASP A 17 9.59 -15.36 1.16
CA ASP A 17 10.53 -16.48 1.01
C ASP A 17 11.98 -16.03 1.29
N TYR A 18 12.23 -15.61 2.51
CA TYR A 18 13.55 -15.19 2.99
C TYR A 18 13.67 -15.45 4.49
N VAL A 19 14.90 -15.55 4.97
CA VAL A 19 15.20 -15.78 6.39
C VAL A 19 15.59 -14.48 7.07
N LEU A 20 14.99 -14.22 8.24
CA LEU A 20 15.31 -13.11 9.12
C LEU A 20 15.96 -13.61 10.42
N THR A 21 16.70 -12.75 11.11
CA THR A 21 17.38 -13.11 12.36
C THR A 21 16.43 -13.34 13.53
N GLY A 22 15.20 -12.80 13.45
CA GLY A 22 14.18 -12.94 14.49
C GLY A 22 12.79 -12.58 14.00
N GLY A 23 11.79 -12.71 14.87
CA GLY A 23 10.39 -12.47 14.57
C GLY A 23 9.92 -11.01 14.73
N GLU A 24 10.78 -10.10 15.17
CA GLU A 24 10.41 -8.73 15.51
C GLU A 24 9.96 -7.94 14.28
N LEU A 25 10.73 -8.00 13.18
CA LEU A 25 10.39 -7.31 11.94
C LEU A 25 9.11 -7.86 11.29
N PRO A 26 8.91 -9.17 11.15
CA PRO A 26 7.64 -9.73 10.69
C PRO A 26 6.46 -9.30 11.56
N ALA A 27 6.61 -9.28 12.88
CA ALA A 27 5.57 -8.83 13.79
C ALA A 27 5.22 -7.35 13.58
N MET A 28 6.22 -6.49 13.39
CA MET A 28 6.00 -5.07 13.09
C MET A 28 5.29 -4.88 11.75
N VAL A 29 5.68 -5.61 10.71
CA VAL A 29 5.01 -5.57 9.40
C VAL A 29 3.55 -5.99 9.53
N LEU A 30 3.28 -7.07 10.25
CA LEU A 30 1.93 -7.57 10.46
C LEU A 30 1.06 -6.56 11.23
N VAL A 31 1.59 -6.00 12.32
CA VAL A 31 0.89 -4.99 13.14
C VAL A 31 0.58 -3.76 12.29
N ASP A 32 1.54 -3.23 11.55
CA ASP A 32 1.33 -2.05 10.69
C ASP A 32 0.27 -2.31 9.62
N ALA A 33 0.37 -3.44 8.92
CA ALA A 33 -0.56 -3.82 7.87
C ALA A 33 -2.00 -3.99 8.40
N LEU A 34 -2.18 -4.60 9.57
CA LEU A 34 -3.50 -4.84 10.17
C LEU A 34 -4.07 -3.59 10.83
N ALA A 35 -3.24 -2.79 11.52
CA ALA A 35 -3.69 -1.59 12.23
C ALA A 35 -4.36 -0.58 11.30
N ARG A 36 -3.95 -0.51 10.04
CA ARG A 36 -4.55 0.36 9.02
C ARG A 36 -6.04 0.07 8.76
N HIS A 37 -6.50 -1.15 9.05
CA HIS A 37 -7.90 -1.56 8.91
C HIS A 37 -8.76 -1.24 10.14
N ILE A 38 -8.13 -0.81 11.23
CA ILE A 38 -8.85 -0.43 12.46
C ILE A 38 -9.36 1.01 12.31
N PRO A 39 -10.67 1.26 12.50
CA PRO A 39 -11.22 2.61 12.45
C PRO A 39 -10.51 3.58 13.39
N GLY A 40 -10.13 4.76 12.89
CA GLY A 40 -9.48 5.80 13.68
C GLY A 40 -7.94 5.71 13.78
N VAL A 41 -7.32 4.63 13.32
CA VAL A 41 -5.84 4.52 13.28
C VAL A 41 -5.25 5.42 12.21
N LEU A 42 -5.82 5.44 11.01
CA LEU A 42 -5.48 6.42 9.97
C LEU A 42 -6.34 7.66 10.14
N GLY A 43 -5.73 8.85 10.05
CA GLY A 43 -6.39 10.13 10.29
C GLY A 43 -7.51 10.47 9.29
N LYS A 44 -7.54 9.85 8.12
CA LYS A 44 -8.62 9.98 7.12
C LYS A 44 -8.95 8.61 6.55
N HIS A 45 -10.18 8.16 6.75
CA HIS A 45 -10.69 6.90 6.19
C HIS A 45 -10.61 6.82 4.66
N GLU A 46 -10.69 7.96 3.98
CA GLU A 46 -10.62 8.05 2.51
C GLU A 46 -9.25 7.70 1.95
N SER A 47 -8.19 7.84 2.76
CA SER A 47 -6.81 7.57 2.31
C SER A 47 -6.55 6.10 2.00
N ALA A 48 -7.28 5.18 2.63
CA ALA A 48 -7.10 3.74 2.43
C ALA A 48 -7.98 3.18 1.29
N ALA A 49 -8.95 3.95 0.79
CA ALA A 49 -9.93 3.45 -0.17
C ALA A 49 -9.31 3.18 -1.56
N GLU A 50 -8.33 3.98 -1.97
CA GLU A 50 -7.69 3.91 -3.30
C GLU A 50 -6.23 3.42 -3.23
N GLU A 51 -5.81 2.86 -2.11
CA GLU A 51 -4.46 2.31 -1.97
C GLU A 51 -4.28 1.01 -2.78
N SER A 52 -3.02 0.71 -3.08
CA SER A 52 -2.63 -0.55 -3.71
C SER A 52 -3.25 -1.75 -3.00
N PHE A 53 -3.73 -2.70 -3.77
CA PHE A 53 -4.41 -3.93 -3.30
C PHE A 53 -5.77 -3.73 -2.61
N SER A 54 -6.32 -2.50 -2.58
CA SER A 54 -7.67 -2.24 -2.08
C SER A 54 -8.75 -2.93 -2.93
N LYS A 55 -9.94 -3.10 -2.34
CA LYS A 55 -11.09 -3.67 -3.08
C LYS A 55 -11.54 -2.77 -4.22
N SER A 56 -11.46 -1.45 -4.07
CA SER A 56 -11.81 -0.46 -5.10
C SER A 56 -10.92 -0.57 -6.33
N LEU A 57 -9.64 -0.85 -6.15
CA LEU A 57 -8.67 -1.10 -7.22
C LEU A 57 -8.62 -2.57 -7.66
N LYS A 58 -9.60 -3.42 -7.24
CA LYS A 58 -9.64 -4.85 -7.57
C LYS A 58 -8.32 -5.57 -7.25
N ARG A 59 -7.68 -5.21 -6.12
CA ARG A 59 -6.38 -5.70 -5.65
C ARG A 59 -5.20 -5.38 -6.60
N LYS A 60 -5.34 -4.41 -7.46
CA LYS A 60 -4.25 -3.90 -8.30
C LYS A 60 -3.38 -2.91 -7.53
N ARG A 61 -2.21 -2.61 -8.10
CA ARG A 61 -1.38 -1.51 -7.61
C ARG A 61 -2.01 -0.19 -8.02
N GLU A 62 -1.91 0.80 -7.15
CA GLU A 62 -2.31 2.16 -7.47
C GLU A 62 -1.45 2.78 -8.58
N TYR A 63 -1.92 3.89 -9.12
CA TYR A 63 -1.24 4.67 -10.13
C TYR A 63 0.04 5.32 -9.58
N PRO A 64 1.01 5.72 -10.45
CA PRO A 64 2.21 6.42 -10.02
C PRO A 64 1.90 7.76 -9.36
N HIS A 65 2.55 8.03 -8.22
CA HIS A 65 2.46 9.30 -7.52
C HIS A 65 3.63 10.20 -7.87
N TYR A 66 3.36 11.52 -7.93
CA TYR A 66 4.35 12.54 -8.18
C TYR A 66 4.29 13.59 -7.07
N THR A 67 5.45 14.09 -6.67
CA THR A 67 5.60 15.15 -5.68
C THR A 67 6.26 16.38 -6.32
N ARG A 68 6.35 17.48 -5.59
CA ARG A 68 7.12 18.66 -6.00
C ARG A 68 8.61 18.35 -6.01
N PRO A 69 9.40 18.99 -6.89
CA PRO A 69 9.02 19.98 -7.90
C PRO A 69 8.41 19.35 -9.16
N GLU A 70 7.79 20.19 -10.02
CA GLU A 70 7.21 19.78 -11.32
C GLU A 70 8.24 19.16 -12.26
N GLU A 71 9.48 19.61 -12.21
CA GLU A 71 10.60 19.05 -12.95
C GLU A 71 11.78 18.76 -12.01
N PHE A 72 12.29 17.55 -12.07
CA PHE A 72 13.49 17.14 -11.34
C PHE A 72 14.46 16.38 -12.27
N ARG A 73 15.68 16.90 -12.44
CA ARG A 73 16.72 16.34 -13.32
C ARG A 73 16.20 16.02 -14.74
N SER A 74 15.51 16.99 -15.35
CA SER A 74 14.90 16.88 -16.68
C SER A 74 13.75 15.85 -16.79
N MET A 75 13.29 15.30 -15.68
CA MET A 75 12.10 14.45 -15.60
C MET A 75 10.91 15.29 -15.16
N LYS A 76 9.85 15.30 -15.96
CA LYS A 76 8.66 16.11 -15.70
C LYS A 76 7.48 15.28 -15.16
N VAL A 77 6.71 15.91 -14.31
CA VAL A 77 5.38 15.40 -13.94
C VAL A 77 4.50 15.42 -15.20
N PRO A 78 3.70 14.39 -15.48
CA PRO A 78 2.78 14.39 -16.62
C PRO A 78 1.87 15.62 -16.62
N ASP A 79 1.76 16.31 -17.76
CA ASP A 79 1.00 17.56 -17.91
C ASP A 79 -0.46 17.42 -17.51
N VAL A 80 -1.05 16.25 -17.69
CA VAL A 80 -2.44 15.98 -17.27
C VAL A 80 -2.65 16.18 -15.78
N LEU A 81 -1.65 15.86 -14.95
CA LEU A 81 -1.70 16.02 -13.49
C LEU A 81 -1.59 17.49 -13.05
N LEU A 82 -1.02 18.34 -13.91
CA LEU A 82 -0.85 19.79 -13.68
C LEU A 82 -2.02 20.61 -14.25
N SER A 83 -2.86 19.99 -15.06
CA SER A 83 -3.93 20.68 -15.82
C SER A 83 -5.08 21.22 -14.97
N GLY A 84 -5.23 20.79 -13.72
CA GLY A 84 -6.40 21.08 -12.88
C GLY A 84 -7.72 20.46 -13.36
N ASN A 85 -7.71 19.70 -14.45
CA ASN A 85 -8.90 19.02 -14.96
C ASN A 85 -9.09 17.67 -14.25
N HIS A 86 -9.90 17.69 -13.19
CA HIS A 86 -10.12 16.51 -12.34
C HIS A 86 -10.62 15.28 -13.11
N ALA A 87 -11.48 15.45 -14.13
CA ALA A 87 -11.97 14.32 -14.92
C ALA A 87 -10.86 13.64 -15.71
N LYS A 88 -9.98 14.40 -16.37
CA LYS A 88 -8.84 13.87 -17.11
C LYS A 88 -7.79 13.24 -16.18
N ILE A 89 -7.60 13.84 -15.00
CA ILE A 89 -6.70 13.30 -13.99
C ILE A 89 -7.19 11.94 -13.52
N GLU A 90 -8.48 11.80 -13.25
CA GLU A 90 -9.08 10.52 -12.82
C GLU A 90 -9.00 9.44 -13.91
N GLU A 91 -9.28 9.80 -15.16
CA GLU A 91 -9.12 8.91 -16.30
C GLU A 91 -7.67 8.42 -16.44
N TRP A 92 -6.71 9.34 -16.35
CA TRP A 92 -5.30 9.01 -16.37
C TRP A 92 -4.91 8.07 -15.24
N ARG A 93 -5.35 8.33 -14.01
CA ARG A 93 -5.10 7.46 -12.83
C ARG A 93 -5.61 6.05 -13.08
N LYS A 94 -6.84 5.92 -13.57
CA LYS A 94 -7.43 4.61 -13.92
C LYS A 94 -6.63 3.87 -14.99
N SER A 95 -6.11 4.60 -15.99
CA SER A 95 -5.28 4.01 -17.04
C SER A 95 -3.93 3.50 -16.58
N GLN A 96 -3.38 4.10 -15.49
CA GLN A 96 -2.07 3.75 -14.93
C GLN A 96 -2.13 2.69 -13.81
N THR A 97 -3.31 2.32 -13.35
CA THR A 97 -3.52 1.26 -12.35
C THR A 97 -3.11 -0.11 -12.91
N LYS A 98 -2.21 -0.84 -12.23
CA LYS A 98 -1.61 -2.10 -12.72
C LYS A 98 -2.03 -3.30 -11.87
#